data_10fd2b36895f3a17933d9fa7fd4350ff
#
_entry.id   10fd2b36895f3a17933d9fa7fd4350ff
#
_cell.length_a   1.000
_cell.length_b   1.000
_cell.length_c   1.000
_cell.angle_alpha   90.00
_cell.angle_beta   90.00
_cell.angle_gamma   90.00
#
_symmetry.space_group_name_H-M   'P 1'
#
loop_
_entity.id
_entity.type
_entity.pdbx_description
1 polymer ?
#
loop_
_entity_poly.entity_id
_entity_poly.type
_entity_poly.pdbx_seq_one_letter_code
_entity_poly.pdbx_strand_id
1 'polypeptide(L)'
;MASKRRLRIAGYNINGINSRLNVLTRWLEEFQPDIVGLQELKCTDEGFPIDAIEALGYSAIWRGQPPRSWNGVALLSKVGEPVETRRALPGDPNLEQSRYIEAAICGILIGNVYAPNGNPWPGPKFDYKLAWMDALHAHAQDLLDSKVPAILIGDYNVIPTDMDVYKPERWKTDALFAPAAKQKYRELVAQGWTDAIRHFHPDERVYTFWPYWRNSFERDAGIRIDHALLSPALAKKLKGAGVDRTPRGWEKTSDHAPMWVEVEV
;
A
#
# COMPACT_ATOMS: atom_id res chain seq x y z
N MET A 1 18.33 -27.39 12.67
CA MET A 1 18.14 -26.32 11.65
C MET A 1 16.92 -25.53 12.08
N ALA A 2 17.04 -24.21 12.31
CA ALA A 2 15.87 -23.40 12.61
C ALA A 2 14.89 -23.50 11.44
N SER A 3 13.62 -23.78 11.73
CA SER A 3 12.56 -23.79 10.72
C SER A 3 12.52 -22.41 10.07
N LYS A 4 12.72 -22.33 8.75
CA LYS A 4 12.56 -21.09 8.01
C LYS A 4 11.11 -20.63 8.15
N ARG A 5 10.94 -19.46 8.76
CA ARG A 5 9.62 -18.86 8.95
C ARG A 5 9.23 -18.10 7.68
N ARG A 6 7.98 -18.22 7.27
CA ARG A 6 7.41 -17.34 6.25
C ARG A 6 6.61 -16.25 6.92
N LEU A 7 6.78 -15.03 6.42
CA LEU A 7 5.96 -13.88 6.80
C LEU A 7 5.08 -13.47 5.63
N ARG A 8 3.79 -13.28 5.88
CA ARG A 8 2.83 -12.70 4.95
C ARG A 8 2.63 -11.23 5.29
N ILE A 9 3.07 -10.35 4.39
CA ILE A 9 2.97 -8.89 4.53
C ILE A 9 1.92 -8.41 3.52
N ALA A 10 0.94 -7.65 3.99
CA ALA A 10 -0.16 -7.16 3.14
C ALA A 10 -0.26 -5.64 3.16
N GLY A 11 -0.75 -5.06 2.06
CA GLY A 11 -1.19 -3.68 1.94
C GLY A 11 -2.69 -3.62 1.65
N TYR A 12 -3.43 -2.77 2.37
CA TYR A 12 -4.87 -2.63 2.17
C TYR A 12 -5.33 -1.19 2.38
N ASN A 13 -5.69 -0.51 1.29
CA ASN A 13 -6.43 0.74 1.40
C ASN A 13 -7.85 0.41 1.88
N ILE A 14 -8.12 0.71 3.16
CA ILE A 14 -9.38 0.33 3.82
C ILE A 14 -10.53 1.30 3.51
N ASN A 15 -10.24 2.47 2.96
CA ASN A 15 -11.22 3.49 2.61
C ASN A 15 -12.16 3.86 3.79
N GLY A 16 -11.56 4.11 4.96
CA GLY A 16 -12.26 4.48 6.20
C GLY A 16 -12.41 3.32 7.18
N ILE A 17 -11.48 3.24 8.13
CA ILE A 17 -11.33 2.10 9.05
C ILE A 17 -12.59 1.86 9.91
N ASN A 18 -13.18 2.92 10.47
CA ASN A 18 -14.33 2.77 11.35
C ASN A 18 -15.59 2.29 10.62
N SER A 19 -15.79 2.76 9.38
CA SER A 19 -16.95 2.33 8.57
C SER A 19 -16.80 0.92 8.01
N ARG A 20 -15.59 0.38 8.01
CA ARG A 20 -15.24 -0.94 7.48
C ARG A 20 -14.56 -1.84 8.51
N LEU A 21 -14.72 -1.50 9.81
CA LEU A 21 -14.09 -2.26 10.87
C LEU A 21 -14.45 -3.74 10.82
N ASN A 22 -15.72 -4.07 10.62
CA ASN A 22 -16.18 -5.46 10.50
C ASN A 22 -15.58 -6.19 9.30
N VAL A 23 -15.34 -5.48 8.20
CA VAL A 23 -14.65 -6.05 7.01
C VAL A 23 -13.19 -6.31 7.32
N LEU A 24 -12.52 -5.35 7.97
CA LEU A 24 -11.11 -5.48 8.35
C LEU A 24 -10.90 -6.62 9.34
N THR A 25 -11.66 -6.66 10.44
CA THR A 25 -11.51 -7.68 11.49
C THR A 25 -11.78 -9.07 10.95
N ARG A 26 -12.86 -9.25 10.18
CA ARG A 26 -13.14 -10.51 9.50
C ARG A 26 -12.01 -10.95 8.57
N TRP A 27 -11.46 -10.03 7.77
CA TRP A 27 -10.36 -10.35 6.86
C TRP A 27 -9.08 -10.73 7.63
N LEU A 28 -8.77 -10.02 8.72
CA LEU A 28 -7.63 -10.35 9.59
C LEU A 28 -7.77 -11.74 10.22
N GLU A 29 -8.99 -12.15 10.59
CA GLU A 29 -9.28 -13.49 11.12
C GLU A 29 -9.17 -14.59 10.06
N GLU A 30 -9.72 -14.36 8.85
CA GLU A 30 -9.75 -15.37 7.78
C GLU A 30 -8.39 -15.50 7.06
N PHE A 31 -7.76 -14.39 6.69
CA PHE A 31 -6.52 -14.40 5.90
C PHE A 31 -5.26 -14.50 6.76
N GLN A 32 -5.31 -14.02 8.00
CA GLN A 32 -4.23 -14.06 9.00
C GLN A 32 -2.87 -13.54 8.49
N PRO A 33 -2.78 -12.33 7.95
CA PRO A 33 -1.50 -11.75 7.58
C PRO A 33 -0.65 -11.52 8.84
N ASP A 34 0.67 -11.67 8.72
CA ASP A 34 1.60 -11.37 9.84
C ASP A 34 1.76 -9.86 10.06
N ILE A 35 1.78 -9.10 8.96
CA ILE A 35 1.98 -7.64 8.96
C ILE A 35 1.02 -7.01 7.94
N VAL A 36 0.42 -5.86 8.28
CA VAL A 36 -0.51 -5.14 7.39
C VAL A 36 -0.22 -3.65 7.39
N GLY A 37 -0.01 -3.07 6.21
CA GLY A 37 -0.06 -1.63 5.97
C GLY A 37 -1.47 -1.19 5.56
N LEU A 38 -2.10 -0.31 6.34
CA LEU A 38 -3.40 0.26 6.02
C LEU A 38 -3.26 1.68 5.49
N GLN A 39 -4.06 2.05 4.49
CA GLN A 39 -4.16 3.40 3.94
C GLN A 39 -5.61 3.88 4.01
N GLU A 40 -5.82 5.18 3.92
CA GLU A 40 -7.12 5.84 4.05
C GLU A 40 -7.88 5.48 5.34
N LEU A 41 -7.22 5.61 6.49
CA LEU A 41 -7.88 5.37 7.78
C LEU A 41 -9.11 6.24 7.97
N LYS A 42 -9.06 7.49 7.49
CA LYS A 42 -10.15 8.48 7.59
C LYS A 42 -10.65 8.65 9.01
N CYS A 43 -9.72 8.68 9.98
CA CYS A 43 -9.98 8.94 11.39
C CYS A 43 -8.85 9.79 11.98
N THR A 44 -9.08 10.39 13.15
CA THR A 44 -8.02 11.01 13.97
C THR A 44 -7.23 9.92 14.70
N ASP A 45 -6.13 10.29 15.38
CA ASP A 45 -5.37 9.33 16.18
C ASP A 45 -6.25 8.72 17.30
N GLU A 46 -7.07 9.53 17.96
CA GLU A 46 -8.00 9.07 19.01
C GLU A 46 -9.16 8.21 18.47
N GLY A 47 -9.50 8.40 17.21
CA GLY A 47 -10.57 7.65 16.54
C GLY A 47 -10.13 6.32 15.93
N PHE A 48 -8.86 5.95 16.07
CA PHE A 48 -8.37 4.67 15.58
C PHE A 48 -8.85 3.53 16.49
N PRO A 49 -9.45 2.44 15.94
CA PRO A 49 -10.09 1.38 16.72
C PRO A 49 -9.07 0.36 17.26
N ILE A 50 -8.11 0.82 18.06
CA ILE A 50 -6.99 0.00 18.54
C ILE A 50 -7.46 -1.24 19.33
N ASP A 51 -8.47 -1.12 20.20
CA ASP A 51 -8.96 -2.22 21.01
C ASP A 51 -9.43 -3.42 20.17
N ALA A 52 -10.11 -3.13 19.03
CA ALA A 52 -10.57 -4.17 18.12
C ALA A 52 -9.41 -4.85 17.38
N ILE A 53 -8.33 -4.13 17.12
CA ILE A 53 -7.12 -4.65 16.48
C ILE A 53 -6.32 -5.50 17.45
N GLU A 54 -6.15 -5.03 18.69
CA GLU A 54 -5.45 -5.76 19.77
C GLU A 54 -6.18 -7.05 20.17
N ALA A 55 -7.52 -7.04 20.18
CA ALA A 55 -8.34 -8.23 20.43
C ALA A 55 -8.05 -9.38 19.44
N LEU A 56 -7.54 -9.07 18.23
CA LEU A 56 -7.12 -10.06 17.22
C LEU A 56 -5.63 -10.44 17.33
N GLY A 57 -4.92 -9.94 18.34
CA GLY A 57 -3.52 -10.20 18.60
C GLY A 57 -2.54 -9.39 17.75
N TYR A 58 -2.98 -8.26 17.19
CA TYR A 58 -2.10 -7.34 16.49
C TYR A 58 -1.73 -6.16 17.39
N SER A 59 -0.46 -5.81 17.44
CA SER A 59 0.01 -4.50 17.85
C SER A 59 -0.01 -3.54 16.65
N ALA A 60 -0.09 -2.23 16.90
CA ALA A 60 -0.19 -1.26 15.82
C ALA A 60 0.56 0.05 16.13
N ILE A 61 1.06 0.68 15.06
CA ILE A 61 1.37 2.10 15.02
C ILE A 61 0.53 2.76 13.94
N TRP A 62 0.08 3.99 14.18
CA TRP A 62 -0.74 4.71 13.21
C TRP A 62 -0.52 6.21 13.27
N ARG A 63 -0.92 6.88 12.20
CA ARG A 63 -1.01 8.30 12.08
C ARG A 63 -2.32 8.65 11.39
N GLY A 64 -3.29 9.10 12.17
CA GLY A 64 -4.54 9.68 11.67
C GLY A 64 -4.33 11.08 11.12
N GLN A 65 -5.39 11.74 10.70
CA GLN A 65 -5.35 13.12 10.23
C GLN A 65 -6.51 13.94 10.77
N PRO A 66 -6.28 14.89 11.70
CA PRO A 66 -7.30 15.83 12.14
C PRO A 66 -7.44 17.01 11.15
N PRO A 67 -8.53 17.80 11.19
CA PRO A 67 -9.82 17.50 11.83
C PRO A 67 -10.85 16.87 10.90
N ARG A 68 -10.58 16.80 9.57
CA ARG A 68 -11.40 16.15 8.55
C ARG A 68 -10.54 15.20 7.76
N SER A 69 -10.54 13.96 8.21
CA SER A 69 -9.60 12.96 7.75
C SER A 69 -9.99 12.37 6.41
N TRP A 70 -9.20 12.66 5.39
CA TRP A 70 -9.24 11.97 4.10
C TRP A 70 -8.12 10.92 4.00
N ASN A 71 -7.04 11.09 4.77
CA ASN A 71 -5.83 10.29 4.74
C ASN A 71 -5.74 9.38 5.98
N GLY A 72 -4.55 9.10 6.41
CA GLY A 72 -4.24 8.27 7.56
C GLY A 72 -3.66 6.93 7.15
N VAL A 73 -2.61 6.51 7.86
CA VAL A 73 -1.85 5.28 7.59
C VAL A 73 -1.58 4.54 8.89
N ALA A 74 -1.55 3.20 8.84
CA ALA A 74 -1.20 2.36 9.98
C ALA A 74 -0.34 1.17 9.56
N LEU A 75 0.46 0.66 10.49
CA LEU A 75 1.11 -0.64 10.38
C LEU A 75 0.64 -1.51 11.54
N LEU A 76 0.09 -2.67 11.22
CA LEU A 76 -0.34 -3.71 12.17
C LEU A 76 0.66 -4.86 12.12
N SER A 77 0.93 -5.51 13.26
CA SER A 77 1.82 -6.66 13.32
C SER A 77 1.35 -7.68 14.36
N LYS A 78 1.31 -8.96 13.94
CA LYS A 78 1.02 -10.13 14.81
C LYS A 78 2.30 -10.86 15.22
N VAL A 79 3.47 -10.41 14.78
CA VAL A 79 4.74 -11.13 14.90
C VAL A 79 5.82 -10.36 15.68
N GLY A 80 5.42 -9.32 16.36
CA GLY A 80 6.24 -8.44 17.19
C GLY A 80 5.75 -7.01 17.09
N GLU A 81 6.08 -6.19 18.07
CA GLU A 81 5.69 -4.79 18.09
C GLU A 81 6.38 -4.02 16.94
N PRO A 82 5.65 -3.22 16.17
CA PRO A 82 6.25 -2.31 15.19
C PRO A 82 7.11 -1.26 15.90
N VAL A 83 8.40 -1.22 15.61
CA VAL A 83 9.28 -0.15 16.10
C VAL A 83 9.25 0.99 15.09
N GLU A 84 8.50 2.06 15.39
CA GLU A 84 8.37 3.22 14.50
C GLU A 84 9.76 3.82 14.19
N THR A 85 10.11 3.90 12.93
CA THR A 85 11.35 4.54 12.45
C THR A 85 11.07 5.89 11.82
N ARG A 86 9.89 6.07 11.20
CA ARG A 86 9.46 7.34 10.61
C ARG A 86 7.95 7.50 10.67
N ARG A 87 7.50 8.68 11.05
CA ARG A 87 6.07 9.04 11.12
C ARG A 87 5.59 9.83 9.89
N ALA A 88 6.49 10.19 9.01
CA ALA A 88 6.21 10.88 7.75
C ALA A 88 7.30 10.56 6.73
N LEU A 89 7.00 10.77 5.44
CA LEU A 89 7.98 10.67 4.37
C LEU A 89 8.99 11.82 4.46
N PRO A 90 10.31 11.54 4.53
CA PRO A 90 11.32 12.60 4.45
C PRO A 90 11.16 13.40 3.15
N GLY A 91 11.16 14.71 3.26
CA GLY A 91 10.99 15.60 2.10
C GLY A 91 9.55 15.74 1.59
N ASP A 92 8.54 15.20 2.29
CA ASP A 92 7.13 15.41 1.93
C ASP A 92 6.83 16.92 1.88
N PRO A 93 6.35 17.45 0.75
CA PRO A 93 6.05 18.88 0.63
C PRO A 93 4.85 19.33 1.47
N ASN A 94 4.09 18.41 2.05
CA ASN A 94 2.98 18.72 2.95
C ASN A 94 2.87 17.74 4.13
N LEU A 95 3.61 17.99 5.19
CA LEU A 95 3.64 17.16 6.40
C LEU A 95 2.31 17.13 7.19
N GLU A 96 1.34 17.98 6.86
CA GLU A 96 0.00 17.92 7.47
C GLU A 96 -0.79 16.69 6.98
N GLN A 97 -0.43 16.12 5.82
CA GLN A 97 -1.08 14.95 5.27
C GLN A 97 -0.42 13.65 5.77
N SER A 98 -1.23 12.78 6.37
CA SER A 98 -0.78 11.49 6.90
C SER A 98 -0.74 10.45 5.79
N ARG A 99 0.40 10.36 5.06
CA ARG A 99 0.54 9.54 3.85
C ARG A 99 1.65 8.50 3.92
N TYR A 100 2.45 8.52 4.98
CA TYR A 100 3.56 7.59 5.14
C TYR A 100 3.81 7.30 6.62
N ILE A 101 4.08 6.03 6.92
CA ILE A 101 4.58 5.57 8.22
C ILE A 101 5.53 4.41 7.98
N GLU A 102 6.61 4.31 8.76
CA GLU A 102 7.63 3.29 8.60
C GLU A 102 7.97 2.66 9.95
N ALA A 103 8.14 1.35 9.94
CA ALA A 103 8.57 0.61 11.12
C ALA A 103 9.57 -0.49 10.79
N ALA A 104 10.41 -0.83 11.76
CA ALA A 104 11.18 -2.07 11.77
C ALA A 104 10.34 -3.17 12.45
N ILE A 105 10.12 -4.28 11.73
CA ILE A 105 9.39 -5.46 12.23
C ILE A 105 10.15 -6.71 11.79
N CYS A 106 10.55 -7.56 12.73
CA CYS A 106 11.29 -8.81 12.46
C CYS A 106 12.54 -8.61 11.57
N GLY A 107 13.26 -7.49 11.71
CA GLY A 107 14.46 -7.19 10.94
C GLY A 107 14.20 -6.71 9.51
N ILE A 108 12.97 -6.35 9.17
CA ILE A 108 12.56 -5.77 7.89
C ILE A 108 12.08 -4.34 8.14
N LEU A 109 12.55 -3.37 7.34
CA LEU A 109 11.97 -2.04 7.28
C LEU A 109 10.73 -2.05 6.37
N ILE A 110 9.60 -1.62 6.91
CA ILE A 110 8.32 -1.61 6.20
C ILE A 110 7.82 -0.19 6.09
N GLY A 111 7.92 0.37 4.90
CA GLY A 111 7.33 1.67 4.55
C GLY A 111 5.91 1.47 4.02
N ASN A 112 4.93 1.99 4.74
CA ASN A 112 3.53 2.00 4.31
C ASN A 112 3.24 3.28 3.53
N VAL A 113 2.94 3.12 2.24
CA VAL A 113 2.82 4.18 1.24
C VAL A 113 1.34 4.48 0.96
N TYR A 114 0.97 5.76 1.04
CA TYR A 114 -0.30 6.28 0.53
C TYR A 114 -0.04 7.53 -0.31
N ALA A 115 0.31 7.34 -1.58
CA ALA A 115 0.65 8.43 -2.47
C ALA A 115 -0.58 9.32 -2.81
N PRO A 116 -0.39 10.64 -3.06
CA PRO A 116 -1.48 11.51 -3.48
C PRO A 116 -2.15 11.00 -4.76
N ASN A 117 -3.49 11.11 -4.83
CA ASN A 117 -4.26 10.76 -6.03
C ASN A 117 -3.86 11.63 -7.24
N GLY A 118 -3.79 12.95 -7.06
CA GLY A 118 -3.32 13.90 -8.07
C GLY A 118 -4.41 14.48 -8.98
N ASN A 119 -5.65 13.99 -8.91
CA ASN A 119 -6.73 14.54 -9.74
C ASN A 119 -7.30 15.85 -9.15
N PRO A 120 -7.77 16.80 -10.00
CA PRO A 120 -7.74 16.75 -11.47
C PRO A 120 -6.34 16.99 -12.06
N TRP A 121 -6.06 16.37 -13.19
CA TRP A 121 -4.83 16.55 -13.95
C TRP A 121 -5.14 17.20 -15.31
N PRO A 122 -4.35 18.23 -15.73
CA PRO A 122 -3.27 18.89 -14.98
C PRO A 122 -3.81 19.78 -13.84
N GLY A 123 -2.94 20.09 -12.86
CA GLY A 123 -3.27 21.03 -11.78
C GLY A 123 -2.45 20.85 -10.51
N PRO A 124 -2.63 21.73 -9.51
CA PRO A 124 -1.78 21.78 -8.31
C PRO A 124 -1.74 20.48 -7.51
N LYS A 125 -2.82 19.68 -7.51
CA LYS A 125 -2.84 18.36 -6.85
C LYS A 125 -1.92 17.36 -7.56
N PHE A 126 -1.80 17.47 -8.88
CA PHE A 126 -0.89 16.64 -9.64
C PHE A 126 0.57 17.07 -9.44
N ASP A 127 0.82 18.39 -9.37
CA ASP A 127 2.17 18.91 -9.07
C ASP A 127 2.62 18.43 -7.67
N TYR A 128 1.73 18.50 -6.68
CA TYR A 128 1.97 17.94 -5.34
C TYR A 128 2.28 16.43 -5.40
N LYS A 129 1.50 15.66 -6.17
CA LYS A 129 1.75 14.22 -6.36
C LYS A 129 3.15 13.95 -6.90
N LEU A 130 3.59 14.68 -7.92
CA LEU A 130 4.91 14.50 -8.50
C LEU A 130 6.02 14.85 -7.50
N ALA A 131 5.90 15.96 -6.79
CA ALA A 131 6.85 16.35 -5.75
C ALA A 131 6.91 15.33 -4.61
N TRP A 132 5.75 14.77 -4.20
CA TRP A 132 5.69 13.71 -3.20
C TRP A 132 6.38 12.41 -3.69
N MET A 133 6.21 12.06 -4.97
CA MET A 133 6.89 10.91 -5.58
C MET A 133 8.40 11.14 -5.69
N ASP A 134 8.87 12.38 -5.88
CA ASP A 134 10.30 12.71 -5.84
C ASP A 134 10.87 12.50 -4.42
N ALA A 135 10.13 12.89 -3.39
CA ALA A 135 10.51 12.63 -2.00
C ALA A 135 10.57 11.11 -1.71
N LEU A 136 9.57 10.35 -2.19
CA LEU A 136 9.58 8.89 -2.07
C LEU A 136 10.79 8.26 -2.78
N HIS A 137 11.12 8.74 -3.97
CA HIS A 137 12.27 8.29 -4.75
C HIS A 137 13.60 8.52 -4.00
N ALA A 138 13.77 9.70 -3.40
CA ALA A 138 14.96 10.01 -2.59
C ALA A 138 15.05 9.09 -1.36
N HIS A 139 13.96 8.95 -0.59
CA HIS A 139 13.93 8.09 0.60
C HIS A 139 14.12 6.60 0.24
N ALA A 140 13.54 6.14 -0.87
CA ALA A 140 13.74 4.78 -1.36
C ALA A 140 15.20 4.48 -1.70
N GLN A 141 15.96 5.47 -2.21
CA GLN A 141 17.40 5.33 -2.41
C GLN A 141 18.14 5.19 -1.08
N ASP A 142 17.82 6.01 -0.08
CA ASP A 142 18.41 5.90 1.27
C ASP A 142 18.17 4.51 1.88
N LEU A 143 16.96 3.94 1.69
CA LEU A 143 16.65 2.58 2.13
C LEU A 143 17.51 1.53 1.42
N LEU A 144 17.74 1.65 0.12
CA LEU A 144 18.62 0.74 -0.63
C LEU A 144 20.08 0.86 -0.18
N ASP A 145 20.55 2.07 0.06
CA ASP A 145 21.92 2.34 0.50
C ASP A 145 22.21 1.81 1.91
N SER A 146 21.18 1.73 2.76
CA SER A 146 21.24 1.11 4.09
C SER A 146 21.52 -0.39 4.04
N LYS A 147 21.21 -1.06 2.91
CA LYS A 147 21.31 -2.52 2.69
C LYS A 147 20.43 -3.36 3.65
N VAL A 148 19.60 -2.73 4.45
CA VAL A 148 18.63 -3.42 5.31
C VAL A 148 17.51 -4.01 4.43
N PRO A 149 17.03 -5.23 4.70
CA PRO A 149 15.85 -5.73 4.02
C PRO A 149 14.68 -4.76 4.19
N ALA A 150 14.10 -4.28 3.09
CA ALA A 150 13.04 -3.28 3.12
C ALA A 150 11.94 -3.60 2.09
N ILE A 151 10.72 -3.19 2.43
CA ILE A 151 9.56 -3.21 1.54
C ILE A 151 8.83 -1.86 1.61
N LEU A 152 8.48 -1.32 0.45
CA LEU A 152 7.56 -0.19 0.30
C LEU A 152 6.24 -0.75 -0.24
N ILE A 153 5.20 -0.77 0.61
CA ILE A 153 3.92 -1.41 0.31
C ILE A 153 2.76 -0.43 0.51
N GLY A 154 1.76 -0.47 -0.34
CA GLY A 154 0.54 0.33 -0.20
C GLY A 154 -0.01 0.88 -1.50
N ASP A 155 -0.84 1.93 -1.38
CA ASP A 155 -1.50 2.61 -2.49
C ASP A 155 -0.60 3.72 -3.06
N TYR A 156 -0.08 3.47 -4.25
CA TYR A 156 0.76 4.44 -4.98
C TYR A 156 -0.05 5.39 -5.86
N ASN A 157 -1.34 5.11 -6.04
CA ASN A 157 -2.17 5.88 -6.94
C ASN A 157 -1.57 6.04 -8.37
N VAL A 158 -0.86 5.02 -8.84
CA VAL A 158 -0.23 4.97 -10.17
C VAL A 158 -0.59 3.66 -10.87
N ILE A 159 -1.03 3.77 -12.11
CA ILE A 159 -1.23 2.64 -13.04
C ILE A 159 0.02 2.57 -13.93
N PRO A 160 0.95 1.61 -13.71
CA PRO A 160 2.27 1.62 -14.37
C PRO A 160 2.22 1.38 -15.87
N THR A 161 1.38 0.45 -16.31
CA THR A 161 1.32 -0.01 -17.71
C THR A 161 -0.12 -0.21 -18.18
N ASP A 162 -0.30 -0.46 -19.48
CA ASP A 162 -1.61 -0.76 -20.07
C ASP A 162 -2.16 -2.13 -19.61
N MET A 163 -1.31 -3.02 -19.10
CA MET A 163 -1.74 -4.27 -18.46
C MET A 163 -2.39 -4.05 -17.09
N ASP A 164 -2.06 -2.94 -16.44
CA ASP A 164 -2.54 -2.62 -15.10
C ASP A 164 -3.91 -1.92 -15.08
N VAL A 165 -4.61 -1.92 -16.22
CA VAL A 165 -5.91 -1.25 -16.36
C VAL A 165 -6.82 -1.96 -17.35
N TYR A 166 -8.12 -2.06 -17.02
CA TYR A 166 -9.13 -2.74 -17.85
C TYR A 166 -9.28 -2.12 -19.25
N LYS A 167 -9.36 -0.78 -19.35
CA LYS A 167 -9.51 -0.03 -20.61
C LYS A 167 -8.63 1.21 -20.60
N PRO A 168 -7.37 1.11 -21.03
CA PRO A 168 -6.39 2.21 -20.96
C PRO A 168 -6.88 3.53 -21.59
N GLU A 169 -7.64 3.44 -22.67
CA GLU A 169 -8.16 4.61 -23.39
C GLU A 169 -9.07 5.52 -22.55
N ARG A 170 -9.67 4.97 -21.48
CA ARG A 170 -10.56 5.73 -20.58
C ARG A 170 -9.81 6.48 -19.47
N TRP A 171 -8.53 6.16 -19.28
CA TRP A 171 -7.70 6.70 -18.21
C TRP A 171 -6.68 7.73 -18.69
N LYS A 172 -6.64 8.02 -20.01
CA LYS A 172 -5.65 8.92 -20.61
C LYS A 172 -5.66 10.35 -20.07
N THR A 173 -6.75 10.78 -19.45
CA THR A 173 -6.90 12.10 -18.81
C THR A 173 -6.89 12.04 -17.29
N ASP A 174 -6.60 10.87 -16.71
CA ASP A 174 -6.57 10.66 -15.27
C ASP A 174 -5.13 10.74 -14.73
N ALA A 175 -4.97 11.38 -13.56
CA ALA A 175 -3.67 11.53 -12.89
C ALA A 175 -2.98 10.20 -12.57
N LEU A 176 -3.76 9.13 -12.33
CA LEU A 176 -3.23 7.80 -12.04
C LEU A 176 -2.52 7.18 -13.25
N PHE A 177 -2.90 7.59 -14.45
CA PHE A 177 -2.37 7.05 -15.71
C PHE A 177 -1.51 8.06 -16.47
N ALA A 178 -1.31 9.26 -15.91
CA ALA A 178 -0.54 10.33 -16.51
C ALA A 178 0.91 9.90 -16.82
N PRO A 179 1.48 10.25 -17.98
CA PRO A 179 2.83 9.84 -18.38
C PRO A 179 3.90 10.16 -17.33
N ALA A 180 3.82 11.34 -16.68
CA ALA A 180 4.77 11.75 -15.66
C ALA A 180 4.69 10.88 -14.39
N ALA A 181 3.47 10.53 -13.93
CA ALA A 181 3.31 9.63 -12.78
C ALA A 181 3.85 8.22 -13.09
N LYS A 182 3.56 7.69 -14.28
CA LYS A 182 4.12 6.41 -14.75
C LYS A 182 5.64 6.44 -14.83
N GLN A 183 6.21 7.56 -15.26
CA GLN A 183 7.66 7.74 -15.33
C GLN A 183 8.29 7.71 -13.94
N LYS A 184 7.72 8.44 -12.95
CA LYS A 184 8.19 8.43 -11.57
C LYS A 184 8.17 7.03 -10.95
N TYR A 185 7.12 6.24 -11.22
CA TYR A 185 7.06 4.85 -10.77
C TYR A 185 8.14 3.98 -11.41
N ARG A 186 8.38 4.12 -12.73
CA ARG A 186 9.44 3.39 -13.42
C ARG A 186 10.83 3.74 -12.90
N GLU A 187 11.08 5.01 -12.63
CA GLU A 187 12.35 5.50 -12.05
C GLU A 187 12.58 4.88 -10.66
N LEU A 188 11.52 4.82 -9.83
CA LEU A 188 11.57 4.18 -8.52
C LEU A 188 11.94 2.68 -8.64
N VAL A 189 11.29 1.94 -9.50
CA VAL A 189 11.62 0.52 -9.75
C VAL A 189 13.03 0.36 -10.31
N ALA A 190 13.46 1.28 -11.20
CA ALA A 190 14.79 1.25 -11.82
C ALA A 190 15.96 1.48 -10.83
N GLN A 191 15.70 1.97 -9.61
CA GLN A 191 16.71 2.01 -8.54
C GLN A 191 17.17 0.61 -8.09
N GLY A 192 16.41 -0.44 -8.42
CA GLY A 192 16.70 -1.83 -8.05
C GLY A 192 15.61 -2.47 -7.20
N TRP A 193 14.47 -1.81 -7.01
CA TRP A 193 13.31 -2.38 -6.34
C TRP A 193 12.62 -3.44 -7.22
N THR A 194 12.14 -4.52 -6.61
CA THR A 194 11.38 -5.57 -7.28
C THR A 194 9.88 -5.35 -7.05
N ASP A 195 9.10 -5.10 -8.10
CA ASP A 195 7.63 -5.13 -8.05
C ASP A 195 7.18 -6.59 -7.90
N ALA A 196 6.70 -6.94 -6.72
CA ALA A 196 6.40 -8.32 -6.34
C ALA A 196 5.29 -8.92 -7.21
N ILE A 197 4.25 -8.15 -7.54
CA ILE A 197 3.14 -8.63 -8.38
C ILE A 197 3.67 -8.91 -9.80
N ARG A 198 4.44 -8.00 -10.40
CA ARG A 198 4.99 -8.22 -11.75
C ARG A 198 6.05 -9.31 -11.80
N HIS A 199 6.73 -9.58 -10.69
CA HIS A 199 7.66 -10.69 -10.58
C HIS A 199 6.97 -12.06 -10.71
N PHE A 200 5.81 -12.24 -10.08
CA PHE A 200 5.06 -13.51 -10.12
C PHE A 200 4.02 -13.58 -11.26
N HIS A 201 3.52 -12.44 -11.71
CA HIS A 201 2.48 -12.31 -12.71
C HIS A 201 2.92 -11.41 -13.88
N PRO A 202 4.03 -11.76 -14.60
CA PRO A 202 4.63 -10.87 -15.59
C PRO A 202 3.67 -10.55 -16.75
N ASP A 203 2.82 -11.50 -17.13
CA ASP A 203 1.96 -11.44 -18.32
C ASP A 203 0.47 -11.46 -17.97
N GLU A 204 0.10 -11.38 -16.68
CA GLU A 204 -1.28 -11.44 -16.23
C GLU A 204 -1.83 -10.05 -15.89
N ARG A 205 -3.13 -9.85 -16.13
CA ARG A 205 -3.86 -8.71 -15.62
C ARG A 205 -4.23 -8.95 -14.16
N VAL A 206 -3.57 -8.24 -13.24
CA VAL A 206 -3.87 -8.27 -11.81
C VAL A 206 -4.33 -6.89 -11.40
N TYR A 207 -5.52 -6.80 -10.82
CA TYR A 207 -6.08 -5.54 -10.34
C TYR A 207 -6.18 -5.54 -8.83
N THR A 208 -6.10 -4.34 -8.23
CA THR A 208 -6.21 -4.13 -6.78
C THR A 208 -7.37 -3.21 -6.41
N PHE A 209 -7.92 -2.49 -7.38
CA PHE A 209 -8.99 -1.50 -7.19
C PHE A 209 -10.08 -1.67 -8.25
N TRP A 210 -11.35 -1.58 -7.80
CA TRP A 210 -12.55 -1.56 -8.66
C TRP A 210 -13.53 -0.52 -8.12
N PRO A 211 -13.85 0.55 -8.87
CA PRO A 211 -14.81 1.55 -8.42
C PRO A 211 -16.18 0.92 -8.12
N TYR A 212 -16.95 1.53 -7.19
CA TYR A 212 -18.24 0.98 -6.75
C TYR A 212 -19.35 1.02 -7.81
N TRP A 213 -19.17 1.77 -8.88
CA TRP A 213 -20.21 1.95 -9.90
C TRP A 213 -20.07 0.97 -11.06
N ARG A 214 -21.20 0.78 -11.78
CA ARG A 214 -21.30 -0.02 -13.01
C ARG A 214 -20.86 -1.49 -12.86
N ASN A 215 -21.06 -2.07 -11.69
CA ASN A 215 -20.68 -3.45 -11.38
C ASN A 215 -19.23 -3.75 -11.84
N SER A 216 -18.31 -2.84 -11.46
CA SER A 216 -16.93 -2.91 -11.95
C SER A 216 -16.20 -4.15 -11.45
N PHE A 217 -16.49 -4.59 -10.21
CA PHE A 217 -15.87 -5.79 -9.65
C PHE A 217 -16.34 -7.06 -10.34
N GLU A 218 -17.64 -7.22 -10.54
CA GLU A 218 -18.25 -8.39 -11.20
C GLU A 218 -17.82 -8.51 -12.66
N ARG A 219 -17.53 -7.38 -13.32
CA ARG A 219 -17.04 -7.33 -14.71
C ARG A 219 -15.53 -7.40 -14.82
N ASP A 220 -14.84 -7.49 -13.70
CA ASP A 220 -13.39 -7.37 -13.59
C ASP A 220 -12.81 -6.12 -14.30
N ALA A 221 -13.54 -5.00 -14.19
CA ALA A 221 -13.15 -3.73 -14.79
C ALA A 221 -12.33 -2.90 -13.78
N GLY A 222 -11.17 -3.41 -13.39
CA GLY A 222 -10.30 -2.87 -12.36
C GLY A 222 -9.04 -2.19 -12.87
N ILE A 223 -8.25 -1.72 -11.92
CA ILE A 223 -6.90 -1.18 -12.10
C ILE A 223 -5.97 -1.67 -10.99
N ARG A 224 -4.67 -1.68 -11.24
CA ARG A 224 -3.65 -1.95 -10.23
C ARG A 224 -2.97 -0.64 -9.84
N ILE A 225 -3.19 -0.21 -8.61
CA ILE A 225 -2.62 1.01 -8.03
C ILE A 225 -1.97 0.78 -6.66
N ASP A 226 -2.21 -0.39 -6.08
CA ASP A 226 -1.51 -0.85 -4.89
C ASP A 226 -0.30 -1.70 -5.31
N HIS A 227 0.86 -1.42 -4.74
CA HIS A 227 2.12 -2.07 -5.12
C HIS A 227 2.94 -2.46 -3.90
N ALA A 228 3.77 -3.51 -4.05
CA ALA A 228 4.80 -3.91 -3.10
C ALA A 228 6.16 -3.93 -3.82
N LEU A 229 7.03 -3.02 -3.42
CA LEU A 229 8.39 -2.91 -3.92
C LEU A 229 9.36 -3.44 -2.86
N LEU A 230 10.12 -4.48 -3.20
CA LEU A 230 11.06 -5.12 -2.30
C LEU A 230 12.50 -4.73 -2.65
N SER A 231 13.29 -4.39 -1.63
CA SER A 231 14.74 -4.21 -1.80
C SER A 231 15.41 -5.50 -2.29
N PRO A 232 16.59 -5.45 -2.94
CA PRO A 232 17.29 -6.64 -3.44
C PRO A 232 17.56 -7.68 -2.36
N ALA A 233 17.79 -7.23 -1.11
CA ALA A 233 18.01 -8.12 0.02
C ALA A 233 16.74 -8.92 0.39
N LEU A 234 15.56 -8.30 0.29
CA LEU A 234 14.28 -8.94 0.60
C LEU A 234 13.72 -9.70 -0.61
N ALA A 235 13.93 -9.21 -1.83
CA ALA A 235 13.46 -9.86 -3.06
C ALA A 235 14.02 -11.28 -3.24
N LYS A 236 15.26 -11.54 -2.80
CA LYS A 236 15.85 -12.89 -2.79
C LYS A 236 15.09 -13.88 -1.91
N LYS A 237 14.31 -13.38 -0.96
CA LYS A 237 13.53 -14.17 0.00
C LYS A 237 12.05 -14.26 -0.38
N LEU A 238 11.64 -13.62 -1.47
CA LEU A 238 10.26 -13.57 -1.94
C LEU A 238 9.81 -14.97 -2.42
N LYS A 239 8.65 -15.43 -1.94
CA LYS A 239 8.08 -16.77 -2.21
C LYS A 239 6.72 -16.73 -2.88
N GLY A 240 6.02 -15.62 -2.81
CA GLY A 240 4.71 -15.43 -3.42
C GLY A 240 4.26 -13.97 -3.34
N ALA A 241 3.39 -13.59 -4.25
CA ALA A 241 2.67 -12.33 -4.22
C ALA A 241 1.32 -12.49 -4.91
N GLY A 242 0.32 -11.73 -4.47
CA GLY A 242 -1.00 -11.79 -5.06
C GLY A 242 -1.95 -10.75 -4.47
N VAL A 243 -3.21 -10.86 -4.87
CA VAL A 243 -4.33 -10.02 -4.40
C VAL A 243 -5.42 -10.93 -3.85
N ASP A 244 -5.82 -10.70 -2.61
CA ASP A 244 -6.98 -11.38 -2.04
C ASP A 244 -8.26 -10.61 -2.41
N ARG A 245 -8.97 -11.11 -3.41
CA ARG A 245 -10.19 -10.50 -3.93
C ARG A 245 -11.41 -10.77 -3.05
N THR A 246 -11.30 -11.68 -2.07
CA THR A 246 -12.43 -12.13 -1.24
C THR A 246 -13.14 -10.99 -0.53
N PRO A 247 -12.44 -10.09 0.21
CA PRO A 247 -13.10 -8.99 0.91
C PRO A 247 -13.80 -8.00 -0.04
N ARG A 248 -13.32 -7.87 -1.28
CA ARG A 248 -13.93 -6.94 -2.25
C ARG A 248 -15.35 -7.37 -2.66
N GLY A 249 -15.70 -8.63 -2.50
CA GLY A 249 -17.03 -9.18 -2.71
C GLY A 249 -17.97 -9.05 -1.51
N TRP A 250 -17.52 -8.55 -0.36
CA TRP A 250 -18.36 -8.42 0.83
C TRP A 250 -19.17 -7.12 0.83
N GLU A 251 -20.21 -7.08 1.70
CA GLU A 251 -20.98 -5.85 1.91
C GLU A 251 -20.13 -4.76 2.59
N LYS A 252 -20.37 -3.51 2.22
CA LYS A 252 -19.71 -2.32 2.78
C LYS A 252 -18.17 -2.38 2.73
N THR A 253 -17.63 -3.11 1.79
CA THR A 253 -16.17 -3.28 1.59
C THR A 253 -15.48 -2.01 1.08
N SER A 254 -14.15 -2.01 1.06
CA SER A 254 -13.34 -1.03 0.32
C SER A 254 -13.49 -1.23 -1.19
N ASP A 255 -13.21 -0.21 -1.98
CA ASP A 255 -13.03 -0.31 -3.44
C ASP A 255 -11.68 -0.93 -3.84
N HIS A 256 -10.78 -1.08 -2.87
CA HIS A 256 -9.56 -1.87 -3.01
C HIS A 256 -9.74 -3.30 -2.48
N ALA A 257 -8.88 -4.21 -2.96
CA ALA A 257 -8.66 -5.52 -2.38
C ALA A 257 -7.24 -5.59 -1.78
N PRO A 258 -7.06 -6.33 -0.65
CA PRO A 258 -5.74 -6.48 -0.05
C PRO A 258 -4.74 -7.12 -1.03
N MET A 259 -3.58 -6.52 -1.17
CA MET A 259 -2.44 -7.09 -1.89
C MET A 259 -1.46 -7.65 -0.86
N TRP A 260 -0.80 -8.76 -1.17
CA TRP A 260 0.08 -9.45 -0.25
C TRP A 260 1.35 -9.98 -0.91
N VAL A 261 2.38 -10.15 -0.08
CA VAL A 261 3.62 -10.86 -0.42
C VAL A 261 3.95 -11.88 0.67
N GLU A 262 4.58 -12.99 0.31
CA GLU A 262 5.21 -13.93 1.24
C GLU A 262 6.73 -13.87 1.11
N VAL A 263 7.41 -13.69 2.23
CA VAL A 263 8.89 -13.70 2.31
C VAL A 263 9.39 -14.72 3.32
N GLU A 264 10.51 -15.36 3.03
CA GLU A 264 11.18 -16.31 3.94
C GLU A 264 12.19 -15.54 4.82
N VAL A 265 12.09 -15.65 6.16
CA VAL A 265 12.95 -14.95 7.13
C VAL A 265 13.64 -15.92 8.09
#